data_968a29fcfaa236a7ad02bc843d4b5a04
#
_entry.id   968a29fcfaa236a7ad02bc843d4b5a04
#
_cell.length_a   1.000
_cell.length_b   1.000
_cell.length_c   1.000
_cell.angle_alpha   90.00
_cell.angle_beta   90.00
_cell.angle_gamma   90.00
#
_symmetry.space_group_name_H-M   'P 1'
#
loop_
_entity.id
_entity.type
_entity.pdbx_description
1 polymer ?
#
loop_
_entity_poly.entity_id
_entity_poly.type
_entity_poly.pdbx_seq_one_letter_code
_entity_poly.pdbx_strand_id
1 'polypeptide(L)'
;MVMTSVNRMIPPSTNIAQAYSNAGDAGQELVLNLSMFLANFLSNHVRAVESDVNRDVLLNAHLYMVKVSQVDEREIFKICLEYWLKLVAELYEEIQSLPIGESGLLMGLSLGGSGGAHNMLNGMALRKNIYSDVLSNLRLVVIERMVKPEEVRLSPAAIRPACAHR
;
A
#
# COMPACT_ATOMS: atom_id res chain seq x y z
N MET A 1 0.90 -7.68 20.01
CA MET A 1 -0.07 -8.80 20.01
C MET A 1 -0.76 -9.00 18.66
N VAL A 2 -1.46 -8.03 18.06
CA VAL A 2 -2.24 -8.24 16.82
C VAL A 2 -1.40 -8.76 15.66
N MET A 3 -0.30 -8.09 15.29
CA MET A 3 0.56 -8.53 14.20
C MET A 3 1.22 -9.89 14.44
N THR A 4 1.47 -10.27 15.69
CA THR A 4 1.96 -11.61 16.04
C THR A 4 0.92 -12.69 15.68
N SER A 5 -0.36 -12.41 15.91
CA SER A 5 -1.45 -13.32 15.52
C SER A 5 -1.60 -13.39 14.00
N VAL A 6 -1.50 -12.27 13.30
CA VAL A 6 -1.51 -12.23 11.83
C VAL A 6 -0.34 -13.03 11.26
N ASN A 7 0.88 -12.82 11.76
CA ASN A 7 2.08 -13.55 11.32
C ASN A 7 1.98 -15.07 11.55
N ARG A 8 1.21 -15.50 12.57
CA ARG A 8 0.99 -16.92 12.86
C ARG A 8 -0.06 -17.54 11.95
N MET A 9 -1.08 -16.78 11.57
CA MET A 9 -2.12 -17.24 10.63
C MET A 9 -1.61 -17.22 9.18
N ILE A 10 -0.92 -16.18 8.82
CA ILE A 10 -0.37 -15.95 7.47
C ILE A 10 1.11 -15.61 7.65
N PRO A 11 2.04 -16.55 7.48
CA PRO A 11 3.46 -16.27 7.59
C PRO A 11 3.92 -15.13 6.66
N PRO A 12 4.89 -14.29 7.07
CA PRO A 12 5.39 -13.19 6.23
C PRO A 12 5.95 -13.61 4.86
N SER A 13 6.37 -14.87 4.71
CA SER A 13 6.83 -15.45 3.44
C SER A 13 5.70 -15.79 2.47
N THR A 14 4.44 -15.80 2.91
CA THR A 14 3.29 -16.21 2.10
C THR A 14 3.05 -15.22 0.96
N ASN A 15 2.89 -15.75 -0.27
CA ASN A 15 2.35 -15.00 -1.39
C ASN A 15 0.81 -14.99 -1.26
N ILE A 16 0.27 -13.88 -0.75
CA ILE A 16 -1.16 -13.75 -0.46
C ILE A 16 -1.99 -13.77 -1.75
N ALA A 17 -1.49 -13.17 -2.83
CA ALA A 17 -2.19 -13.14 -4.12
C ALA A 17 -2.37 -14.56 -4.69
N GLN A 18 -1.31 -15.37 -4.65
CA GLN A 18 -1.39 -16.76 -5.09
C GLN A 18 -2.24 -17.62 -4.15
N ALA A 19 -2.10 -17.42 -2.83
CA ALA A 19 -2.92 -18.12 -1.85
C ALA A 19 -4.41 -17.82 -2.03
N TYR A 20 -4.76 -16.55 -2.31
CA TYR A 20 -6.13 -16.12 -2.60
C TYR A 20 -6.70 -16.81 -3.84
N SER A 21 -5.93 -16.85 -4.93
CA SER A 21 -6.37 -17.48 -6.19
C SER A 21 -6.63 -18.98 -6.05
N ASN A 22 -5.93 -19.64 -5.14
CA ASN A 22 -6.06 -21.08 -4.90
C ASN A 22 -7.02 -21.42 -3.74
N ALA A 23 -7.53 -20.39 -3.03
CA ALA A 23 -8.38 -20.58 -1.87
C ALA A 23 -9.85 -20.76 -2.28
N GLY A 24 -10.59 -21.54 -1.49
CA GLY A 24 -12.06 -21.53 -1.52
C GLY A 24 -12.62 -20.30 -0.78
N ASP A 25 -13.95 -20.19 -0.77
CA ASP A 25 -14.70 -19.02 -0.27
C ASP A 25 -14.24 -18.55 1.13
N ALA A 26 -14.04 -19.46 2.08
CA ALA A 26 -13.59 -19.10 3.42
C ALA A 26 -12.18 -18.49 3.45
N GLY A 27 -11.28 -18.95 2.58
CA GLY A 27 -9.94 -18.38 2.48
C GLY A 27 -9.95 -17.00 1.80
N GLN A 28 -10.79 -16.81 0.80
CA GLN A 28 -11.00 -15.52 0.14
C GLN A 28 -11.63 -14.51 1.10
N GLU A 29 -12.64 -14.91 1.86
CA GLU A 29 -13.25 -14.10 2.90
C GLU A 29 -12.25 -13.69 4.00
N LEU A 30 -11.35 -14.59 4.39
CA LEU A 30 -10.27 -14.27 5.34
C LEU A 30 -9.39 -13.13 4.83
N VAL A 31 -8.99 -13.16 3.56
CA VAL A 31 -8.15 -12.10 2.97
C VAL A 31 -8.91 -10.79 2.84
N LEU A 32 -10.19 -10.82 2.47
CA LEU A 32 -11.05 -9.64 2.45
C LEU A 32 -11.18 -9.02 3.84
N ASN A 33 -11.47 -9.82 4.87
CA ASN A 33 -11.57 -9.36 6.25
C ASN A 33 -10.23 -8.81 6.77
N LEU A 34 -9.10 -9.43 6.38
CA LEU A 34 -7.76 -8.91 6.70
C LEU A 34 -7.52 -7.55 6.06
N SER A 35 -7.92 -7.35 4.79
CA SER A 35 -7.78 -6.08 4.09
C SER A 35 -8.55 -4.95 4.79
N MET A 36 -9.82 -5.22 5.13
CA MET A 36 -10.67 -4.27 5.86
C MET A 36 -10.10 -3.95 7.24
N PHE A 37 -9.64 -4.98 7.97
CA PHE A 37 -9.04 -4.79 9.29
C PHE A 37 -7.79 -3.90 9.21
N LEU A 38 -6.84 -4.24 8.33
CA LEU A 38 -5.59 -3.49 8.19
C LEU A 38 -5.85 -2.05 7.73
N ALA A 39 -6.71 -1.85 6.72
CA ALA A 39 -7.05 -0.54 6.21
C ALA A 39 -7.68 0.34 7.29
N ASN A 40 -8.67 -0.17 8.02
CA ASN A 40 -9.33 0.56 9.10
C ASN A 40 -8.39 0.84 10.27
N PHE A 41 -7.63 -0.17 10.71
CA PHE A 41 -6.70 -0.02 11.83
C PHE A 41 -5.64 1.04 11.52
N LEU A 42 -4.97 0.90 10.38
CA LEU A 42 -3.92 1.84 9.97
C LEU A 42 -4.49 3.24 9.70
N SER A 43 -5.65 3.37 9.05
CA SER A 43 -6.28 4.67 8.80
C SER A 43 -6.58 5.47 10.07
N ASN A 44 -6.89 4.78 11.17
CA ASN A 44 -7.30 5.44 12.41
C ASN A 44 -6.17 5.55 13.44
N HIS A 45 -5.17 4.67 13.37
CA HIS A 45 -4.19 4.53 14.44
C HIS A 45 -2.73 4.69 13.98
N VAL A 46 -2.45 4.90 12.68
CA VAL A 46 -1.08 4.98 12.16
C VAL A 46 -0.24 5.99 12.95
N ARG A 47 -0.77 7.18 13.21
CA ARG A 47 -0.08 8.22 13.99
C ARG A 47 0.24 7.81 15.42
N ALA A 48 -0.63 7.05 16.06
CA ALA A 48 -0.43 6.58 17.44
C ALA A 48 0.61 5.47 17.54
N VAL A 49 0.81 4.68 16.49
CA VAL A 49 1.78 3.58 16.45
C VAL A 49 3.10 3.94 15.76
N GLU A 50 3.22 5.14 15.20
CA GLU A 50 4.47 5.70 14.66
C GLU A 50 5.45 6.09 15.77
N SER A 51 5.85 5.12 16.57
CA SER A 51 6.89 5.29 17.60
C SER A 51 8.04 4.34 17.31
N ASP A 52 9.24 4.69 17.74
CA ASP A 52 10.42 3.85 17.54
C ASP A 52 10.22 2.43 18.07
N VAL A 53 9.51 2.29 19.18
CA VAL A 53 9.21 0.99 19.82
C VAL A 53 8.31 0.11 18.94
N ASN A 54 7.40 0.72 18.18
CA ASN A 54 6.41 0.00 17.36
C ASN A 54 6.75 -0.02 15.87
N ARG A 55 7.88 0.58 15.49
CA ARG A 55 8.27 0.78 14.08
C ARG A 55 8.26 -0.51 13.27
N ASP A 56 8.88 -1.57 13.79
CA ASP A 56 8.94 -2.85 13.09
C ASP A 56 7.55 -3.48 12.91
N VAL A 57 6.71 -3.34 13.93
CA VAL A 57 5.32 -3.84 13.88
C VAL A 57 4.51 -3.06 12.86
N LEU A 58 4.70 -1.73 12.82
CA LEU A 58 4.06 -0.83 11.87
C LEU A 58 4.47 -1.17 10.44
N LEU A 59 5.78 -1.28 10.18
CA LEU A 59 6.29 -1.63 8.85
C LEU A 59 5.83 -3.01 8.41
N ASN A 60 5.78 -3.98 9.32
CA ASN A 60 5.25 -5.31 9.03
C ASN A 60 3.76 -5.24 8.63
N ALA A 61 2.94 -4.45 9.32
CA ALA A 61 1.54 -4.24 8.93
C ALA A 61 1.41 -3.65 7.52
N HIS A 62 2.26 -2.67 7.17
CA HIS A 62 2.28 -2.09 5.83
C HIS A 62 2.76 -3.08 4.76
N LEU A 63 3.72 -3.96 5.07
CA LEU A 63 4.12 -5.03 4.14
C LEU A 63 2.97 -5.98 3.84
N TYR A 64 2.14 -6.30 4.85
CA TYR A 64 0.91 -7.07 4.60
C TYR A 64 -0.08 -6.29 3.72
N MET A 65 -0.25 -4.98 3.95
CA MET A 65 -1.08 -4.14 3.07
C MET A 65 -0.59 -4.16 1.61
N VAL A 66 0.72 -4.06 1.37
CA VAL A 66 1.30 -4.18 0.02
C VAL A 66 0.98 -5.56 -0.59
N LYS A 67 1.16 -6.65 0.17
CA LYS A 67 0.85 -8.01 -0.30
C LYS A 67 -0.62 -8.23 -0.61
N VAL A 68 -1.50 -7.68 0.22
CA VAL A 68 -2.94 -7.73 -0.01
C VAL A 68 -3.33 -6.90 -1.25
N SER A 69 -2.64 -5.78 -1.49
CA SER A 69 -2.83 -4.96 -2.70
C SER A 69 -2.44 -5.68 -4.01
N GLN A 70 -1.68 -6.77 -3.92
CA GLN A 70 -1.34 -7.63 -5.08
C GLN A 70 -2.47 -8.60 -5.47
N VAL A 71 -3.45 -8.81 -4.59
CA VAL A 71 -4.57 -9.73 -4.84
C VAL A 71 -5.39 -9.24 -6.02
N ASP A 72 -5.66 -10.13 -6.98
CA ASP A 72 -6.41 -9.80 -8.19
C ASP A 72 -7.93 -9.83 -7.96
N GLU A 73 -8.37 -9.03 -6.98
CA GLU A 73 -9.77 -8.80 -6.65
C GLU A 73 -10.03 -7.31 -6.50
N ARG A 74 -11.03 -6.81 -7.23
CA ARG A 74 -11.33 -5.38 -7.34
C ARG A 74 -11.70 -4.74 -5.99
N GLU A 75 -12.54 -5.41 -5.20
CA GLU A 75 -12.99 -4.88 -3.92
C GLU A 75 -11.85 -4.79 -2.90
N ILE A 76 -10.99 -5.81 -2.84
CA ILE A 76 -9.81 -5.82 -1.99
C ILE A 76 -8.86 -4.69 -2.39
N PHE A 77 -8.58 -4.56 -3.68
CA PHE A 77 -7.69 -3.51 -4.18
C PHE A 77 -8.23 -2.11 -3.88
N LYS A 78 -9.55 -1.89 -4.03
CA LYS A 78 -10.19 -0.61 -3.70
C LYS A 78 -10.02 -0.25 -2.23
N ILE A 79 -10.26 -1.19 -1.31
CA ILE A 79 -10.06 -0.98 0.12
C ILE A 79 -8.61 -0.58 0.41
N CYS A 80 -7.64 -1.27 -0.18
CA CYS A 80 -6.23 -0.96 -0.01
C CYS A 80 -5.89 0.43 -0.59
N LEU A 81 -6.42 0.75 -1.78
CA LEU A 81 -6.17 2.01 -2.47
C LEU A 81 -6.68 3.22 -1.67
N GLU A 82 -7.85 3.13 -1.05
CA GLU A 82 -8.39 4.18 -0.18
C GLU A 82 -7.44 4.49 0.99
N TYR A 83 -6.87 3.47 1.62
CA TYR A 83 -5.86 3.66 2.64
C TYR A 83 -4.58 4.31 2.10
N TRP A 84 -4.06 3.81 0.97
CA TRP A 84 -2.82 4.34 0.38
C TRP A 84 -2.95 5.80 -0.05
N LEU A 85 -4.09 6.19 -0.62
CA LEU A 85 -4.37 7.57 -0.98
C LEU A 85 -4.34 8.48 0.25
N LYS A 86 -4.95 8.05 1.36
CA LYS A 86 -4.93 8.81 2.62
C LYS A 86 -3.50 8.97 3.15
N LEU A 87 -2.73 7.89 3.24
CA LEU A 87 -1.36 7.94 3.75
C LEU A 87 -0.48 8.85 2.90
N VAL A 88 -0.54 8.70 1.56
CA VAL A 88 0.27 9.52 0.64
C VAL A 88 -0.12 10.98 0.71
N ALA A 89 -1.41 11.31 0.81
CA ALA A 89 -1.89 12.68 0.96
C ALA A 89 -1.34 13.31 2.26
N GLU A 90 -1.43 12.59 3.40
CA GLU A 90 -0.88 13.08 4.66
C GLU A 90 0.64 13.32 4.60
N LEU A 91 1.39 12.42 3.99
CA LEU A 91 2.84 12.57 3.82
C LEU A 91 3.20 13.74 2.89
N TYR A 92 2.38 13.96 1.86
CA TYR A 92 2.58 15.07 0.93
C TYR A 92 2.28 16.41 1.59
N GLU A 93 1.18 16.55 2.33
CA GLU A 93 0.83 17.76 3.08
C GLU A 93 1.91 18.13 4.10
N GLU A 94 2.49 17.13 4.78
CA GLU A 94 3.59 17.34 5.71
C GLU A 94 4.81 17.94 5.03
N ILE A 95 5.18 17.45 3.84
CA ILE A 95 6.30 17.98 3.07
C ILE A 95 6.01 19.42 2.61
N GLN A 96 4.78 19.71 2.17
CA GLN A 96 4.39 21.05 1.73
C GLN A 96 4.34 22.06 2.87
N SER A 97 4.07 21.62 4.09
CA SER A 97 4.03 22.48 5.27
C SER A 97 5.42 22.91 5.78
N LEU A 98 6.50 22.28 5.30
CA LEU A 98 7.84 22.66 5.66
C LEU A 98 8.19 24.08 5.13
N PRO A 99 8.90 24.92 5.92
CA PRO A 99 9.37 26.21 5.46
C PRO A 99 10.17 26.07 4.16
N ILE A 100 9.96 27.00 3.22
CA ILE A 100 10.55 26.95 1.86
C ILE A 100 12.08 26.78 1.89
N GLY A 101 12.75 27.29 2.92
CA GLY A 101 14.19 27.14 3.12
C GLY A 101 14.64 25.70 3.42
N GLU A 102 13.81 24.92 4.10
CA GLU A 102 14.11 23.53 4.46
C GLU A 102 13.69 22.55 3.35
N SER A 103 12.60 22.83 2.64
CA SER A 103 12.17 22.00 1.50
C SER A 103 13.13 22.12 0.30
N GLY A 104 13.70 23.32 0.07
CA GLY A 104 14.74 23.55 -0.95
C GLY A 104 16.05 22.82 -0.63
N LEU A 105 16.43 22.73 0.64
CA LEU A 105 17.59 21.98 1.11
C LEU A 105 17.40 20.46 0.96
N LEU A 106 16.20 19.96 1.16
CA LEU A 106 15.89 18.52 0.99
C LEU A 106 15.90 18.07 -0.47
N MET A 107 15.49 18.92 -1.40
CA MET A 107 15.62 18.66 -2.84
C MET A 107 17.06 18.86 -3.34
N GLY A 108 17.83 19.78 -2.72
CA GLY A 108 19.19 20.11 -3.12
C GLY A 108 20.28 19.23 -2.53
N LEU A 109 20.04 18.47 -1.47
CA LEU A 109 21.04 17.63 -0.79
C LEU A 109 21.39 16.33 -1.54
N SER A 110 20.90 16.14 -2.75
CA SER A 110 21.45 15.15 -3.67
C SER A 110 22.78 15.59 -4.32
N LEU A 111 23.22 16.85 -4.09
CA LEU A 111 24.45 17.41 -4.66
C LEU A 111 25.36 17.90 -3.53
N GLY A 112 26.29 17.06 -3.13
CA GLY A 112 27.43 17.23 -2.26
C GLY A 112 27.78 18.66 -1.81
N GLY A 113 27.65 18.91 -0.51
CA GLY A 113 28.15 20.10 0.15
C GLY A 113 28.40 19.84 1.63
N SER A 114 29.66 19.86 2.01
CA SER A 114 30.22 19.66 3.34
C SER A 114 29.76 20.71 4.35
N GLY A 115 29.33 20.27 5.52
CA GLY A 115 29.54 20.96 6.80
C GLY A 115 28.37 21.76 7.37
N GLY A 116 27.81 21.29 8.45
CA GLY A 116 27.13 22.14 9.47
C GLY A 116 25.61 21.96 9.62
N ALA A 117 24.88 21.64 8.59
CA ALA A 117 23.41 21.47 8.63
C ALA A 117 22.94 20.07 9.08
N HIS A 118 23.85 19.13 9.20
CA HIS A 118 23.55 17.72 9.53
C HIS A 118 22.92 17.50 10.92
N ASN A 119 23.13 18.41 11.87
CA ASN A 119 22.67 18.18 13.24
C ASN A 119 21.24 18.63 13.54
N MET A 120 20.66 19.52 12.73
CA MET A 120 19.27 19.94 12.92
C MET A 120 18.28 19.06 12.12
N LEU A 121 18.70 18.54 10.96
CA LEU A 121 17.90 17.66 10.11
C LEU A 121 17.80 16.22 10.63
N ASN A 122 18.74 15.80 11.47
CA ASN A 122 18.72 14.46 12.10
C ASN A 122 17.63 14.32 13.20
N GLY A 123 17.08 15.41 13.68
CA GLY A 123 15.99 15.40 14.67
C GLY A 123 14.60 15.27 14.06
N MET A 124 14.44 15.62 12.79
CA MET A 124 13.20 15.45 12.02
C MET A 124 13.43 14.43 10.90
N ALA A 125 13.57 13.17 11.26
CA ALA A 125 13.42 12.12 10.26
C ALA A 125 12.03 12.31 9.65
N LEU A 126 11.97 12.88 8.43
CA LEU A 126 10.70 13.08 7.74
C LEU A 126 9.94 11.77 7.78
N ARG A 127 8.73 11.81 8.25
CA ARG A 127 7.82 10.66 8.34
C ARG A 127 7.82 9.84 7.04
N LYS A 128 7.94 10.51 5.90
CA LYS A 128 8.16 9.90 4.58
C LYS A 128 9.29 8.86 4.58
N ASN A 129 10.38 9.07 5.31
CA ASN A 129 11.53 8.17 5.30
C ASN A 129 11.22 6.83 6.00
N ILE A 130 10.26 6.83 6.94
CA ILE A 130 9.79 5.61 7.60
C ILE A 130 9.16 4.67 6.58
N TYR A 131 8.46 5.23 5.60
CA TYR A 131 7.69 4.47 4.60
C TYR A 131 8.38 4.30 3.25
N SER A 132 9.65 4.72 3.10
CA SER A 132 10.35 4.71 1.79
C SER A 132 10.29 3.37 1.09
N ASP A 133 10.59 2.28 1.81
CA ASP A 133 10.61 0.93 1.25
C ASP A 133 9.20 0.40 0.96
N VAL A 134 8.26 0.70 1.85
CA VAL A 134 6.85 0.36 1.67
C VAL A 134 6.28 1.03 0.42
N LEU A 135 6.53 2.34 0.26
CA LEU A 135 6.06 3.12 -0.89
C LEU A 135 6.74 2.70 -2.19
N SER A 136 8.01 2.27 -2.13
CA SER A 136 8.71 1.72 -3.29
C SER A 136 8.08 0.41 -3.77
N ASN A 137 7.76 -0.50 -2.85
CA ASN A 137 7.06 -1.74 -3.15
C ASN A 137 5.63 -1.47 -3.66
N LEU A 138 4.90 -0.55 -3.01
CA LEU A 138 3.56 -0.16 -3.46
C LEU A 138 3.57 0.38 -4.89
N ARG A 139 4.56 1.19 -5.26
CA ARG A 139 4.69 1.74 -6.62
C ARG A 139 4.73 0.62 -7.65
N LEU A 140 5.49 -0.44 -7.42
CA LEU A 140 5.57 -1.59 -8.32
C LEU A 140 4.20 -2.27 -8.47
N VAL A 141 3.48 -2.48 -7.37
CA VAL A 141 2.14 -3.08 -7.39
C VAL A 141 1.16 -2.22 -8.20
N VAL A 142 1.16 -0.90 -7.99
CA VAL A 142 0.26 0.01 -8.72
C VAL A 142 0.57 0.02 -10.21
N ILE A 143 1.86 0.07 -10.59
CA ILE A 143 2.26 0.00 -12.00
C ILE A 143 1.81 -1.32 -12.63
N GLU A 144 2.03 -2.45 -11.96
CA GLU A 144 1.60 -3.76 -12.46
C GLU A 144 0.08 -3.83 -12.68
N ARG A 145 -0.68 -3.24 -11.76
CA ARG A 145 -2.14 -3.16 -11.88
C ARG A 145 -2.61 -2.26 -13.02
N MET A 146 -1.90 -1.18 -13.30
CA MET A 146 -2.22 -0.27 -14.42
C MET A 146 -1.90 -0.88 -15.78
N VAL A 147 -0.92 -1.78 -15.85
CA VAL A 147 -0.50 -2.43 -17.10
C VAL A 147 -1.43 -3.59 -17.49
N LYS A 148 -2.13 -4.22 -16.53
CA LYS A 148 -3.14 -5.25 -16.85
C LYS A 148 -4.36 -4.59 -17.47
N PRO A 149 -4.62 -4.73 -18.80
CA PRO A 149 -5.91 -4.28 -19.35
C PRO A 149 -7.02 -5.11 -18.68
N GLU A 150 -8.12 -4.45 -18.30
CA GLU A 150 -9.34 -5.17 -17.98
C GLU A 150 -9.68 -6.05 -19.20
N GLU A 151 -9.56 -7.36 -19.06
CA GLU A 151 -10.15 -8.26 -20.04
C GLU A 151 -11.65 -8.01 -19.99
N VAL A 152 -12.13 -7.23 -20.95
CA VAL A 152 -13.57 -7.12 -21.23
C VAL A 152 -13.99 -8.54 -21.59
N ARG A 153 -14.53 -9.28 -20.63
CA ARG A 153 -15.18 -10.55 -20.85
C ARG A 153 -16.41 -10.25 -21.71
N LEU A 154 -16.21 -10.20 -23.02
CA LEU A 154 -17.28 -10.25 -23.99
C LEU A 154 -17.95 -11.61 -23.79
N SER A 155 -19.09 -11.58 -23.09
CA SER A 155 -19.91 -12.77 -22.89
C SER A 155 -20.26 -13.31 -24.29
N PRO A 156 -20.03 -14.62 -24.58
CA PRO A 156 -20.31 -15.19 -25.91
C PRO A 156 -21.80 -15.15 -26.31
N ALA A 157 -22.68 -14.69 -25.43
CA ALA A 157 -24.13 -14.64 -25.64
C ALA A 157 -24.63 -13.51 -26.57
N ALA A 158 -23.75 -12.61 -27.04
CA ALA A 158 -24.17 -11.47 -27.87
C ALA A 158 -24.08 -11.71 -29.37
N ILE A 159 -23.66 -12.89 -29.84
CA ILE A 159 -23.65 -13.23 -31.26
C ILE A 159 -24.95 -14.02 -31.55
N ARG A 160 -26.08 -13.34 -31.63
CA ARG A 160 -27.25 -13.88 -32.30
C ARG A 160 -27.11 -13.64 -33.82
N PRO A 161 -27.02 -14.68 -34.65
CA PRO A 161 -27.12 -14.46 -36.10
C PRO A 161 -28.55 -13.95 -36.43
N ALA A 162 -28.60 -12.85 -37.15
CA ALA A 162 -29.86 -12.36 -37.71
C ALA A 162 -30.42 -13.44 -38.66
N CYS A 163 -31.51 -14.06 -38.25
CA CYS A 163 -32.25 -14.95 -39.14
C CYS A 163 -32.80 -14.12 -40.30
N ALA A 164 -32.33 -14.47 -41.51
CA ALA A 164 -32.92 -14.00 -42.74
C ALA A 164 -34.38 -14.49 -42.85
N HIS A 165 -35.28 -13.56 -42.93
CA HIS A 165 -36.63 -13.83 -43.43
C HIS A 165 -36.62 -13.76 -44.94
N ARG A 166 -36.98 -14.88 -45.55
CA ARG A 166 -37.61 -14.96 -46.86
C ARG A 166 -39.03 -15.35 -46.64
#